data_357e95286e276d7614e397fe1f12e534
#
_entry.id   357e95286e276d7614e397fe1f12e534
#
_cell.length_a   1.000
_cell.length_b   1.000
_cell.length_c   1.000
_cell.angle_alpha   90.00
_cell.angle_beta   90.00
_cell.angle_gamma   90.00
#
_symmetry.space_group_name_H-M   'P 1'
#
loop_
_entity.id
_entity.type
_entity.pdbx_description
1 polymer ?
#
loop_
_entity_poly.entity_id
_entity_poly.type
_entity_poly.pdbx_seq_one_letter_code
_entity_poly.pdbx_strand_id
1 'polypeptide(L)'
;SGKLIFAGEMDINNFFSFLAAMMLAYQPVRSLATLNISIGQGISASKRILPIIDDKNYISEDSEAKDLKLAKGDIKFVNINFKYVNKEEEILKSVNLDINGGKMTSLVGHSGAGKTTILNLIPRFYDPISGDITIDNQSIYKSTINSLRKNISLVSQDTTLFDDTVRNNIIYANSNATEDEVRSAAKLSFAEEFINKLPNKYETMIGENGLRLSGGEKQRLSIARAMIKKSPIILLDEATSSLDAETESKIQEALNFLTENRTTLVIAHRLSTILKSDKIYVINNGLVVGEGNHKELVENSKIYKNFYEKQIKKD
;
A
#
# COMPACT_ATOMS: atom_id res chain seq x y z
N SER A 1 -24.95 70.07 -3.77
CA SER A 1 -24.16 70.71 -2.68
C SER A 1 -23.89 72.19 -2.98
N GLY A 2 -23.37 72.59 -4.16
CA GLY A 2 -23.09 73.98 -4.47
C GLY A 2 -24.29 74.91 -4.42
N LYS A 3 -25.48 74.51 -4.87
CA LYS A 3 -26.72 75.29 -4.78
C LYS A 3 -27.18 75.58 -3.32
N LEU A 4 -26.93 74.62 -2.40
CA LEU A 4 -27.31 74.79 -0.98
C LEU A 4 -26.36 75.72 -0.26
N ILE A 5 -25.08 75.77 -0.66
CA ILE A 5 -24.09 76.73 -0.12
C ILE A 5 -24.43 78.15 -0.58
N PHE A 6 -24.81 78.35 -1.86
CA PHE A 6 -25.23 79.67 -2.38
C PHE A 6 -26.53 80.15 -1.82
N ALA A 7 -27.46 79.23 -1.45
CA ALA A 7 -28.74 79.54 -0.77
C ALA A 7 -28.57 79.83 0.72
N GLY A 8 -27.38 79.70 1.30
CA GLY A 8 -27.14 79.96 2.74
C GLY A 8 -27.62 78.79 3.66
N GLU A 9 -28.13 77.71 3.05
CA GLU A 9 -28.67 76.55 3.77
C GLU A 9 -27.60 75.56 4.27
N MET A 10 -26.31 75.68 3.78
CA MET A 10 -25.19 74.83 4.18
C MET A 10 -23.94 75.65 4.32
N ASP A 11 -23.34 75.61 5.49
CA ASP A 11 -22.01 76.23 5.75
C ASP A 11 -20.90 75.43 5.02
N ILE A 12 -19.91 76.15 4.50
CA ILE A 12 -18.73 75.60 3.82
C ILE A 12 -18.02 74.57 4.72
N ASN A 13 -17.90 74.80 6.02
CA ASN A 13 -17.29 73.90 6.96
C ASN A 13 -18.08 72.56 7.08
N ASN A 14 -19.38 72.63 7.08
CA ASN A 14 -20.27 71.45 7.09
C ASN A 14 -20.13 70.63 5.80
N PHE A 15 -19.89 71.25 4.65
CA PHE A 15 -19.63 70.58 3.40
C PHE A 15 -18.31 69.79 3.43
N PHE A 16 -17.24 70.42 3.90
CA PHE A 16 -15.93 69.72 4.04
C PHE A 16 -15.97 68.63 5.10
N SER A 17 -16.68 68.83 6.20
CA SER A 17 -16.90 67.81 7.24
C SER A 17 -17.69 66.60 6.68
N PHE A 18 -18.69 66.86 5.86
CA PHE A 18 -19.44 65.78 5.17
C PHE A 18 -18.56 64.99 4.18
N LEU A 19 -17.76 65.72 3.39
CA LEU A 19 -16.83 65.07 2.45
C LEU A 19 -15.76 64.22 3.22
N ALA A 20 -15.22 64.73 4.29
CA ALA A 20 -14.27 64.01 5.14
C ALA A 20 -14.94 62.76 5.75
N ALA A 21 -16.14 62.90 6.30
CA ALA A 21 -16.90 61.76 6.84
C ALA A 21 -17.22 60.69 5.76
N MET A 22 -17.57 61.11 4.53
CA MET A 22 -17.81 60.20 3.43
C MET A 22 -16.55 59.48 2.98
N MET A 23 -15.40 60.18 2.95
CA MET A 23 -14.07 59.54 2.68
C MET A 23 -13.69 58.53 3.76
N LEU A 24 -13.90 58.90 5.04
CA LEU A 24 -13.65 57.99 6.16
C LEU A 24 -14.55 56.78 6.17
N ALA A 25 -15.82 56.92 5.75
CA ALA A 25 -16.75 55.81 5.65
C ALA A 25 -16.47 54.84 4.48
N TYR A 26 -15.73 55.30 3.44
CA TYR A 26 -15.42 54.48 2.29
C TYR A 26 -14.54 53.26 2.66
N GLN A 27 -13.58 53.42 3.49
CA GLN A 27 -12.65 52.33 3.93
C GLN A 27 -13.40 51.19 4.64
N PRO A 28 -14.23 51.43 5.69
CA PRO A 28 -15.00 50.36 6.33
C PRO A 28 -15.94 49.64 5.38
N VAL A 29 -16.62 50.35 4.46
CA VAL A 29 -17.53 49.72 3.47
C VAL A 29 -16.76 48.80 2.52
N ARG A 30 -15.60 49.24 2.04
CA ARG A 30 -14.71 48.39 1.20
C ARG A 30 -14.21 47.17 1.97
N SER A 31 -13.85 47.35 3.25
CA SER A 31 -13.40 46.24 4.11
C SER A 31 -14.48 45.19 4.33
N LEU A 32 -15.76 45.62 4.51
CA LEU A 32 -16.90 44.71 4.62
C LEU A 32 -17.13 43.92 3.34
N ALA A 33 -16.96 44.55 2.16
CA ALA A 33 -17.08 43.86 0.88
C ALA A 33 -15.98 42.80 0.70
N THR A 34 -14.73 43.14 1.05
CA THR A 34 -13.60 42.16 0.99
C THR A 34 -13.72 41.06 2.03
N LEU A 35 -14.28 41.37 3.21
CA LEU A 35 -14.53 40.36 4.25
C LEU A 35 -15.45 39.25 3.75
N ASN A 36 -16.52 39.59 3.05
CA ASN A 36 -17.45 38.60 2.48
C ASN A 36 -16.77 37.67 1.50
N ILE A 37 -15.88 38.19 0.65
CA ILE A 37 -15.08 37.37 -0.29
C ILE A 37 -14.16 36.45 0.49
N SER A 38 -13.45 36.96 1.51
CA SER A 38 -12.50 36.18 2.33
C SER A 38 -13.20 35.06 3.11
N ILE A 39 -14.38 35.33 3.67
CA ILE A 39 -15.23 34.31 4.31
C ILE A 39 -15.64 33.24 3.30
N GLY A 40 -16.07 33.61 2.11
CA GLY A 40 -16.42 32.66 1.05
C GLY A 40 -15.27 31.75 0.66
N GLN A 41 -14.06 32.33 0.53
CA GLN A 41 -12.85 31.55 0.26
C GLN A 41 -12.50 30.62 1.44
N GLY A 42 -12.58 31.10 2.68
CA GLY A 42 -12.36 30.30 3.88
C GLY A 42 -13.33 29.12 4.00
N ILE A 43 -14.61 29.36 3.77
CA ILE A 43 -15.62 28.29 3.76
C ILE A 43 -15.33 27.25 2.65
N SER A 44 -14.95 27.72 1.46
CA SER A 44 -14.63 26.84 0.34
C SER A 44 -13.38 25.98 0.61
N ALA A 45 -12.37 26.55 1.25
CA ALA A 45 -11.19 25.81 1.69
C ALA A 45 -11.53 24.79 2.80
N SER A 46 -12.30 25.21 3.80
CA SER A 46 -12.74 24.36 4.91
C SER A 46 -13.56 23.17 4.42
N LYS A 47 -14.47 23.35 3.46
CA LYS A 47 -15.24 22.25 2.84
C LYS A 47 -14.39 21.18 2.17
N ARG A 48 -13.16 21.51 1.76
CA ARG A 48 -12.20 20.55 1.17
C ARG A 48 -11.32 19.89 2.23
N ILE A 49 -10.96 20.61 3.28
CA ILE A 49 -10.00 20.15 4.29
C ILE A 49 -10.70 19.35 5.40
N LEU A 50 -11.84 19.84 5.91
CA LEU A 50 -12.56 19.19 7.01
C LEU A 50 -12.93 17.72 6.73
N PRO A 51 -13.43 17.33 5.55
CA PRO A 51 -13.70 15.92 5.26
C PRO A 51 -12.47 15.02 5.37
N ILE A 52 -11.26 15.55 5.06
CA ILE A 52 -10.01 14.79 5.16
C ILE A 52 -9.59 14.64 6.64
N ILE A 53 -9.80 15.68 7.45
CA ILE A 53 -9.48 15.67 8.88
C ILE A 53 -10.47 14.79 9.65
N ASP A 54 -11.76 14.89 9.29
CA ASP A 54 -12.84 14.14 9.93
C ASP A 54 -13.00 12.72 9.38
N ASP A 55 -12.20 12.35 8.37
CA ASP A 55 -12.23 11.00 7.80
C ASP A 55 -11.86 9.97 8.86
N LYS A 56 -12.79 9.08 9.11
CA LYS A 56 -12.62 8.04 10.14
C LYS A 56 -11.66 7.00 9.60
N ASN A 57 -10.61 6.73 10.34
CA ASN A 57 -9.82 5.52 10.14
C ASN A 57 -10.75 4.31 10.27
N TYR A 58 -11.03 3.64 9.15
CA TYR A 58 -11.86 2.42 9.12
C TYR A 58 -11.21 1.27 9.90
N ILE A 59 -9.91 1.37 10.21
CA ILE A 59 -9.14 0.40 10.97
C ILE A 59 -8.69 1.07 12.26
N SER A 60 -9.28 0.65 13.38
CA SER A 60 -8.91 1.08 14.72
C SER A 60 -8.28 -0.07 15.50
N GLU A 61 -7.29 0.23 16.33
CA GLU A 61 -6.77 -0.74 17.28
C GLU A 61 -7.77 -0.93 18.44
N ASP A 62 -7.86 -2.17 18.92
CA ASP A 62 -8.52 -2.45 20.17
C ASP A 62 -7.75 -1.78 21.32
N SER A 63 -8.44 -1.19 22.29
CA SER A 63 -7.82 -0.58 23.47
C SER A 63 -7.01 -1.57 24.31
N GLU A 64 -7.31 -2.85 24.22
CA GLU A 64 -6.63 -3.95 24.90
C GLU A 64 -5.66 -4.73 23.99
N ALA A 65 -5.37 -4.21 22.78
CA ALA A 65 -4.47 -4.85 21.84
C ALA A 65 -3.08 -5.08 22.45
N LYS A 66 -2.53 -6.27 22.21
CA LYS A 66 -1.20 -6.66 22.70
C LYS A 66 -0.26 -6.89 21.52
N ASP A 67 1.04 -6.78 21.76
CA ASP A 67 2.02 -7.09 20.72
C ASP A 67 1.96 -8.56 20.33
N LEU A 68 1.96 -8.79 19.01
CA LEU A 68 1.97 -10.11 18.41
C LEU A 68 3.28 -10.84 18.76
N LYS A 69 3.16 -12.02 19.35
CA LYS A 69 4.31 -12.87 19.66
C LYS A 69 4.39 -13.99 18.64
N LEU A 70 5.37 -13.92 17.76
CA LEU A 70 5.59 -14.95 16.75
C LEU A 70 6.37 -16.12 17.32
N ALA A 71 5.89 -17.34 17.00
CA ALA A 71 6.56 -18.60 17.29
C ALA A 71 7.02 -19.27 15.98
N LYS A 72 6.07 -19.64 15.11
CA LYS A 72 6.32 -20.29 13.82
C LYS A 72 5.90 -19.43 12.64
N GLY A 73 4.95 -18.50 12.87
CA GLY A 73 4.33 -17.70 11.83
C GLY A 73 3.26 -18.46 11.03
N ASP A 74 2.56 -19.41 11.65
CA ASP A 74 1.38 -20.07 11.08
C ASP A 74 0.25 -19.06 10.91
N ILE A 75 -0.35 -18.97 9.71
CA ILE A 75 -1.46 -18.02 9.45
C ILE A 75 -2.71 -18.82 9.12
N LYS A 76 -3.82 -18.50 9.80
CA LYS A 76 -5.12 -19.15 9.55
C LYS A 76 -6.20 -18.13 9.25
N PHE A 77 -6.99 -18.41 8.23
CA PHE A 77 -8.23 -17.71 7.90
C PHE A 77 -9.39 -18.63 8.28
N VAL A 78 -10.32 -18.10 9.04
CA VAL A 78 -11.49 -18.87 9.52
C VAL A 78 -12.76 -18.15 9.07
N ASN A 79 -13.46 -18.72 8.11
CA ASN A 79 -14.75 -18.23 7.57
C ASN A 79 -14.75 -16.75 7.21
N ILE A 80 -13.72 -16.29 6.50
CA ILE A 80 -13.59 -14.88 6.12
C ILE A 80 -14.57 -14.50 5.02
N ASN A 81 -15.43 -13.52 5.32
CA ASN A 81 -16.26 -12.82 4.35
C ASN A 81 -15.79 -11.37 4.23
N PHE A 82 -15.63 -10.90 3.00
CA PHE A 82 -15.10 -9.56 2.77
C PHE A 82 -15.74 -8.88 1.56
N LYS A 83 -16.03 -7.57 1.69
CA LYS A 83 -16.34 -6.64 0.59
C LYS A 83 -15.64 -5.30 0.80
N TYR A 84 -15.31 -4.62 -0.28
CA TYR A 84 -14.83 -3.23 -0.20
C TYR A 84 -16.01 -2.28 0.08
N VAL A 85 -15.73 -1.19 0.80
CA VAL A 85 -16.75 -0.19 1.21
C VAL A 85 -17.60 0.32 0.05
N ASN A 86 -16.99 0.47 -1.15
CA ASN A 86 -17.64 1.02 -2.34
C ASN A 86 -18.20 -0.06 -3.29
N LYS A 87 -18.29 -1.32 -2.85
CA LYS A 87 -18.84 -2.43 -3.66
C LYS A 87 -19.99 -3.10 -2.90
N GLU A 88 -21.05 -3.44 -3.62
CA GLU A 88 -22.19 -4.17 -3.04
C GLU A 88 -21.90 -5.67 -2.91
N GLU A 89 -21.09 -6.22 -3.81
CA GLU A 89 -20.81 -7.66 -3.87
C GLU A 89 -19.66 -8.07 -2.95
N GLU A 90 -19.81 -9.23 -2.30
CA GLU A 90 -18.75 -9.86 -1.52
C GLU A 90 -17.65 -10.39 -2.45
N ILE A 91 -16.42 -9.97 -2.16
CA ILE A 91 -15.21 -10.41 -2.88
C ILE A 91 -14.70 -11.75 -2.34
N LEU A 92 -14.82 -11.97 -1.02
CA LEU A 92 -14.46 -13.24 -0.38
C LEU A 92 -15.70 -13.80 0.35
N LYS A 93 -15.91 -15.10 0.20
CA LYS A 93 -17.09 -15.82 0.68
C LYS A 93 -16.66 -17.04 1.48
N SER A 94 -16.74 -16.94 2.82
CA SER A 94 -16.37 -18.02 3.77
C SER A 94 -15.00 -18.65 3.49
N VAL A 95 -14.00 -17.80 3.22
CA VAL A 95 -12.63 -18.25 2.88
C VAL A 95 -11.98 -18.85 4.13
N ASN A 96 -11.48 -20.09 3.99
CA ASN A 96 -10.69 -20.80 4.99
C ASN A 96 -9.33 -21.14 4.37
N LEU A 97 -8.24 -20.74 5.04
CA LEU A 97 -6.86 -21.03 4.63
C LEU A 97 -6.04 -21.45 5.84
N ASP A 98 -5.13 -22.38 5.64
CA ASP A 98 -4.13 -22.78 6.63
C ASP A 98 -2.73 -22.71 5.98
N ILE A 99 -1.96 -21.70 6.37
CA ILE A 99 -0.65 -21.37 5.82
C ILE A 99 0.39 -21.72 6.89
N ASN A 100 1.15 -22.77 6.62
CA ASN A 100 2.12 -23.29 7.59
C ASN A 100 3.35 -22.39 7.72
N GLY A 101 3.79 -22.16 8.94
CA GLY A 101 4.99 -21.39 9.26
C GLY A 101 6.25 -21.96 8.63
N GLY A 102 7.10 -21.07 8.10
CA GLY A 102 8.35 -21.45 7.42
C GLY A 102 8.16 -22.14 6.08
N LYS A 103 6.94 -22.18 5.54
CA LYS A 103 6.57 -22.82 4.27
C LYS A 103 6.08 -21.82 3.24
N MET A 104 6.16 -22.21 1.98
CA MET A 104 5.64 -21.42 0.87
C MET A 104 4.25 -21.92 0.46
N THR A 105 3.27 -21.02 0.50
CA THR A 105 1.90 -21.26 0.05
C THR A 105 1.58 -20.36 -1.13
N SER A 106 1.06 -20.94 -2.21
CA SER A 106 0.64 -20.19 -3.41
C SER A 106 -0.88 -20.03 -3.49
N LEU A 107 -1.30 -18.82 -3.89
CA LEU A 107 -2.65 -18.55 -4.33
C LEU A 107 -2.69 -18.50 -5.86
N VAL A 108 -3.51 -19.36 -6.47
CA VAL A 108 -3.71 -19.42 -7.93
C VAL A 108 -5.17 -19.18 -8.28
N GLY A 109 -5.43 -18.64 -9.46
CA GLY A 109 -6.80 -18.35 -9.94
C GLY A 109 -6.82 -17.19 -10.92
N HIS A 110 -7.99 -16.97 -11.55
CA HIS A 110 -8.15 -15.88 -12.51
C HIS A 110 -7.96 -14.49 -11.89
N SER A 111 -7.69 -13.48 -12.74
CA SER A 111 -7.71 -12.09 -12.31
C SER A 111 -9.08 -11.74 -11.72
N GLY A 112 -9.09 -10.98 -10.62
CA GLY A 112 -10.33 -10.62 -9.90
C GLY A 112 -10.91 -11.72 -9.00
N ALA A 113 -10.27 -12.89 -8.85
CA ALA A 113 -10.76 -13.98 -8.00
C ALA A 113 -10.69 -13.68 -6.48
N GLY A 114 -10.04 -12.59 -6.05
CA GLY A 114 -9.90 -12.22 -4.63
C GLY A 114 -8.53 -12.47 -4.01
N LYS A 115 -7.52 -12.91 -4.81
CA LYS A 115 -6.17 -13.25 -4.30
C LYS A 115 -5.45 -12.08 -3.62
N THR A 116 -5.38 -10.92 -4.27
CA THR A 116 -4.78 -9.70 -3.71
C THR A 116 -5.53 -9.22 -2.47
N THR A 117 -6.86 -9.43 -2.43
CA THR A 117 -7.66 -9.13 -1.24
C THR A 117 -7.26 -10.00 -0.05
N ILE A 118 -7.08 -11.32 -0.25
CA ILE A 118 -6.58 -12.24 0.78
C ILE A 118 -5.24 -11.74 1.32
N LEU A 119 -4.32 -11.39 0.43
CA LEU A 119 -2.99 -10.92 0.79
C LEU A 119 -3.04 -9.61 1.58
N ASN A 120 -3.93 -8.68 1.24
CA ASN A 120 -4.09 -7.38 1.90
C ASN A 120 -4.78 -7.45 3.27
N LEU A 121 -5.53 -8.51 3.56
CA LEU A 121 -6.16 -8.71 4.87
C LEU A 121 -5.15 -9.11 5.95
N ILE A 122 -4.05 -9.78 5.61
CA ILE A 122 -3.04 -10.23 6.59
C ILE A 122 -2.35 -9.06 7.30
N PRO A 123 -1.85 -8.00 6.61
CA PRO A 123 -1.28 -6.81 7.26
C PRO A 123 -2.36 -5.87 7.81
N ARG A 124 -3.63 -6.29 7.77
CA ARG A 124 -4.77 -5.53 8.22
C ARG A 124 -4.84 -4.17 7.54
N PHE A 125 -4.82 -4.17 6.18
CA PHE A 125 -5.15 -2.98 5.39
C PHE A 125 -6.65 -2.77 5.30
N TYR A 126 -7.42 -3.83 5.53
CA TYR A 126 -8.87 -3.87 5.61
C TYR A 126 -9.28 -4.85 6.69
N ASP A 127 -10.44 -4.64 7.31
CA ASP A 127 -11.07 -5.60 8.21
C ASP A 127 -12.19 -6.35 7.47
N PRO A 128 -12.36 -7.66 7.67
CA PRO A 128 -13.43 -8.45 7.05
C PRO A 128 -14.80 -8.12 7.66
N ILE A 129 -15.88 -8.51 6.97
CA ILE A 129 -17.25 -8.39 7.48
C ILE A 129 -17.46 -9.40 8.63
N SER A 130 -16.89 -10.59 8.49
CA SER A 130 -16.98 -11.68 9.45
C SER A 130 -15.82 -12.65 9.30
N GLY A 131 -15.61 -13.47 10.32
CA GLY A 131 -14.51 -14.42 10.43
C GLY A 131 -13.35 -13.88 11.23
N ASP A 132 -12.30 -14.67 11.37
CA ASP A 132 -11.07 -14.29 12.09
C ASP A 132 -9.83 -14.70 11.29
N ILE A 133 -8.78 -13.88 11.40
CA ILE A 133 -7.45 -14.19 10.89
C ILE A 133 -6.51 -14.26 12.09
N THR A 134 -5.82 -15.38 12.22
CA THR A 134 -4.89 -15.58 13.32
C THR A 134 -3.48 -15.84 12.83
N ILE A 135 -2.47 -15.39 13.59
CA ILE A 135 -1.07 -15.73 13.41
C ILE A 135 -0.61 -16.42 14.70
N ASP A 136 -0.10 -17.65 14.59
CA ASP A 136 0.26 -18.50 15.76
C ASP A 136 -0.88 -18.54 16.82
N ASN A 137 -2.13 -18.74 16.36
CA ASN A 137 -3.36 -18.76 17.15
C ASN A 137 -3.69 -17.43 17.86
N GLN A 138 -3.05 -16.32 17.53
CA GLN A 138 -3.36 -14.98 18.04
C GLN A 138 -4.13 -14.21 16.97
N SER A 139 -5.33 -13.69 17.30
CA SER A 139 -6.11 -12.89 16.37
C SER A 139 -5.39 -11.59 16.03
N ILE A 140 -5.27 -11.28 14.73
CA ILE A 140 -4.66 -10.04 14.28
C ILE A 140 -5.46 -8.80 14.70
N TYR A 141 -6.75 -8.95 15.01
CA TYR A 141 -7.63 -7.86 15.46
C TYR A 141 -7.42 -7.49 16.92
N LYS A 142 -6.82 -8.41 17.70
CA LYS A 142 -6.44 -8.21 19.11
C LYS A 142 -4.95 -7.89 19.26
N SER A 143 -4.25 -7.74 18.15
CA SER A 143 -2.82 -7.39 18.10
C SER A 143 -2.62 -5.93 17.71
N THR A 144 -1.56 -5.28 18.23
CA THR A 144 -1.21 -3.94 17.80
C THR A 144 -0.82 -3.96 16.32
N ILE A 145 -1.30 -2.96 15.55
CA ILE A 145 -1.02 -2.85 14.11
C ILE A 145 0.49 -2.75 13.87
N ASN A 146 1.17 -2.04 14.74
CA ASN A 146 2.62 -1.86 14.66
C ASN A 146 3.36 -3.20 14.78
N SER A 147 3.05 -4.01 15.80
CA SER A 147 3.69 -5.32 15.99
C SER A 147 3.33 -6.29 14.86
N LEU A 148 2.08 -6.29 14.40
CA LEU A 148 1.64 -7.08 13.26
C LEU A 148 2.45 -6.74 12.00
N ARG A 149 2.46 -5.47 11.60
CA ARG A 149 3.12 -5.02 10.37
C ARG A 149 4.64 -5.08 10.46
N LYS A 150 5.24 -4.98 11.65
CA LYS A 150 6.68 -5.18 11.85
C LYS A 150 7.11 -6.59 11.44
N ASN A 151 6.28 -7.59 11.67
CA ASN A 151 6.55 -9.00 11.38
C ASN A 151 6.21 -9.44 9.95
N ILE A 152 5.69 -8.54 9.11
CA ILE A 152 5.25 -8.85 7.74
C ILE A 152 6.00 -7.95 6.76
N SER A 153 6.59 -8.53 5.72
CA SER A 153 7.07 -7.80 4.55
C SER A 153 6.17 -8.08 3.36
N LEU A 154 5.78 -7.02 2.66
CA LEU A 154 4.98 -7.09 1.43
C LEU A 154 5.84 -6.63 0.25
N VAL A 155 5.94 -7.47 -0.77
CA VAL A 155 6.45 -7.11 -2.10
C VAL A 155 5.25 -7.10 -3.03
N SER A 156 4.77 -5.90 -3.37
CA SER A 156 3.60 -5.71 -4.23
C SER A 156 3.98 -5.67 -5.70
N GLN A 157 2.99 -5.91 -6.56
CA GLN A 157 3.11 -5.79 -8.01
C GLN A 157 3.54 -4.37 -8.41
N ASP A 158 2.82 -3.37 -7.90
CA ASP A 158 3.13 -1.97 -8.12
C ASP A 158 4.09 -1.48 -7.03
N THR A 159 5.34 -1.28 -7.40
CA THR A 159 6.36 -0.80 -6.48
C THR A 159 6.28 0.70 -6.31
N THR A 160 5.88 1.17 -5.14
CA THR A 160 5.94 2.59 -4.77
C THR A 160 7.31 2.93 -4.21
N LEU A 161 7.98 3.92 -4.82
CA LEU A 161 9.25 4.47 -4.37
C LEU A 161 9.07 5.94 -4.00
N PHE A 162 9.78 6.37 -2.96
CA PHE A 162 9.76 7.76 -2.51
C PHE A 162 10.71 8.60 -3.34
N ASP A 163 10.38 9.90 -3.53
CA ASP A 163 11.29 10.89 -4.11
C ASP A 163 12.42 11.20 -3.13
N ASP A 164 13.38 10.29 -3.10
CA ASP A 164 14.52 10.30 -2.19
C ASP A 164 15.69 9.53 -2.82
N THR A 165 16.79 9.41 -2.10
CA THR A 165 17.95 8.63 -2.55
C THR A 165 17.62 7.12 -2.62
N VAL A 166 18.41 6.38 -3.40
CA VAL A 166 18.37 4.92 -3.42
C VAL A 166 18.55 4.35 -2.00
N ARG A 167 19.54 4.88 -1.27
CA ARG A 167 19.82 4.49 0.11
C ARG A 167 18.61 4.65 1.01
N ASN A 168 18.01 5.83 1.05
CA ASN A 168 16.85 6.12 1.88
C ASN A 168 15.65 5.25 1.50
N ASN A 169 15.48 4.97 0.22
CA ASN A 169 14.47 4.03 -0.25
C ASN A 169 14.69 2.61 0.28
N ILE A 170 15.91 2.13 0.41
CA ILE A 170 16.19 0.80 0.99
C ILE A 170 15.95 0.81 2.50
N ILE A 171 16.51 1.76 3.25
CA ILE A 171 16.42 1.80 4.71
C ILE A 171 15.03 2.17 5.24
N TYR A 172 14.11 2.61 4.38
CA TYR A 172 12.75 2.99 4.77
C TYR A 172 12.05 1.91 5.61
N ALA A 173 12.32 0.63 5.34
CA ALA A 173 11.74 -0.48 6.09
C ALA A 173 12.43 -0.75 7.44
N ASN A 174 13.65 -0.23 7.65
CA ASN A 174 14.42 -0.33 8.89
C ASN A 174 15.39 0.86 8.99
N SER A 175 14.95 1.94 9.62
CA SER A 175 15.74 3.18 9.77
C SER A 175 17.04 3.00 10.59
N ASN A 176 17.16 1.93 11.37
CA ASN A 176 18.33 1.63 12.20
C ASN A 176 19.33 0.70 11.49
N ALA A 177 19.10 0.38 10.20
CA ALA A 177 19.99 -0.50 9.45
C ALA A 177 21.36 0.14 9.26
N THR A 178 22.42 -0.67 9.42
CA THR A 178 23.80 -0.28 9.16
C THR A 178 24.08 -0.21 7.66
N GLU A 179 25.15 0.49 7.26
CA GLU A 179 25.58 0.55 5.85
C GLU A 179 25.89 -0.84 5.28
N ASP A 180 26.46 -1.74 6.08
CA ASP A 180 26.74 -3.11 5.66
C ASP A 180 25.45 -3.90 5.40
N GLU A 181 24.40 -3.68 6.21
CA GLU A 181 23.09 -4.28 5.98
C GLU A 181 22.43 -3.75 4.71
N VAL A 182 22.55 -2.43 4.44
CA VAL A 182 22.06 -1.82 3.19
C VAL A 182 22.74 -2.43 1.99
N ARG A 183 24.08 -2.53 2.00
CA ARG A 183 24.86 -3.15 0.92
C ARG A 183 24.53 -4.62 0.75
N SER A 184 24.42 -5.37 1.85
CA SER A 184 24.02 -6.78 1.81
C SER A 184 22.63 -6.97 1.18
N ALA A 185 21.64 -6.17 1.59
CA ALA A 185 20.30 -6.20 1.00
C ALA A 185 20.30 -5.85 -0.50
N ALA A 186 21.07 -4.83 -0.90
CA ALA A 186 21.23 -4.44 -2.30
C ALA A 186 21.92 -5.54 -3.12
N LYS A 187 22.92 -6.22 -2.58
CA LYS A 187 23.63 -7.33 -3.24
C LYS A 187 22.71 -8.54 -3.42
N LEU A 188 22.02 -8.98 -2.36
CA LEU A 188 21.13 -10.14 -2.40
C LEU A 188 19.91 -9.91 -3.30
N SER A 189 19.47 -8.67 -3.46
CA SER A 189 18.39 -8.30 -4.37
C SER A 189 18.85 -8.03 -5.80
N PHE A 190 20.15 -8.17 -6.11
CA PHE A 190 20.78 -7.78 -7.38
C PHE A 190 20.60 -6.30 -7.74
N ALA A 191 20.29 -5.47 -6.76
CA ALA A 191 20.16 -4.03 -6.96
C ALA A 191 21.53 -3.33 -7.07
N GLU A 192 22.56 -3.84 -6.42
CA GLU A 192 23.91 -3.26 -6.40
C GLU A 192 24.49 -3.08 -7.80
N GLU A 193 24.18 -4.00 -8.73
CA GLU A 193 24.67 -3.93 -10.12
C GLU A 193 24.26 -2.64 -10.83
N PHE A 194 23.00 -2.24 -10.73
CA PHE A 194 22.54 -0.99 -11.36
C PHE A 194 22.85 0.22 -10.49
N ILE A 195 22.82 0.10 -9.15
CA ILE A 195 23.18 1.19 -8.25
C ILE A 195 24.59 1.70 -8.54
N ASN A 196 25.54 0.80 -8.77
CA ASN A 196 26.94 1.16 -9.08
C ASN A 196 27.09 1.89 -10.43
N LYS A 197 26.10 1.79 -11.33
CA LYS A 197 26.07 2.51 -12.61
C LYS A 197 25.43 3.89 -12.50
N LEU A 198 24.74 4.20 -11.40
CA LEU A 198 24.12 5.50 -11.18
C LEU A 198 25.19 6.57 -10.85
N PRO A 199 24.95 7.85 -11.22
CA PRO A 199 25.94 8.93 -11.07
C PRO A 199 26.47 9.08 -9.63
N ASN A 200 25.58 9.05 -8.63
CA ASN A 200 25.92 9.20 -7.23
C ASN A 200 25.69 7.87 -6.45
N LYS A 201 25.63 6.73 -7.14
CA LYS A 201 25.41 5.40 -6.55
C LYS A 201 24.23 5.40 -5.58
N TYR A 202 24.45 5.03 -4.31
CA TYR A 202 23.41 4.98 -3.28
C TYR A 202 22.79 6.35 -2.96
N GLU A 203 23.52 7.46 -3.18
CA GLU A 203 23.03 8.82 -2.95
C GLU A 203 22.32 9.42 -4.17
N THR A 204 22.06 8.64 -5.20
CA THR A 204 21.31 9.09 -6.37
C THR A 204 19.85 9.31 -6.03
N MET A 205 19.31 10.50 -6.31
CA MET A 205 17.88 10.81 -6.23
C MET A 205 17.14 10.11 -7.39
N ILE A 206 16.13 9.30 -7.04
CA ILE A 206 15.41 8.48 -8.05
C ILE A 206 14.14 9.14 -8.58
N GLY A 207 13.70 10.24 -7.97
CA GLY A 207 12.51 10.97 -8.36
C GLY A 207 11.21 10.30 -7.90
N GLU A 208 10.10 11.00 -8.08
CA GLU A 208 8.78 10.53 -7.68
C GLU A 208 8.47 9.16 -8.31
N ASN A 209 8.06 8.19 -7.48
CA ASN A 209 7.82 6.80 -7.88
C ASN A 209 8.97 6.16 -8.69
N GLY A 210 10.22 6.65 -8.50
CA GLY A 210 11.38 6.12 -9.20
C GLY A 210 11.31 6.27 -10.72
N LEU A 211 10.83 7.42 -11.23
CA LEU A 211 10.68 7.70 -12.66
C LEU A 211 11.95 7.45 -13.49
N ARG A 212 13.12 7.51 -12.85
CA ARG A 212 14.43 7.30 -13.48
C ARG A 212 14.87 5.83 -13.53
N LEU A 213 14.05 4.91 -12.98
CA LEU A 213 14.36 3.49 -12.89
C LEU A 213 13.44 2.67 -13.79
N SER A 214 13.98 1.60 -14.37
CA SER A 214 13.19 0.57 -15.05
C SER A 214 12.31 -0.21 -14.09
N GLY A 215 11.31 -0.91 -14.60
CA GLY A 215 10.43 -1.76 -13.77
C GLY A 215 11.19 -2.81 -12.96
N GLY A 216 12.18 -3.46 -13.57
CA GLY A 216 13.02 -4.46 -12.89
C GLY A 216 13.94 -3.86 -11.81
N GLU A 217 14.45 -2.64 -11.99
CA GLU A 217 15.24 -1.93 -10.97
C GLU A 217 14.38 -1.54 -9.78
N LYS A 218 13.14 -1.03 -10.02
CA LYS A 218 12.18 -0.73 -8.97
C LYS A 218 11.85 -1.99 -8.15
N GLN A 219 11.62 -3.11 -8.82
CA GLN A 219 11.29 -4.37 -8.15
C GLN A 219 12.45 -4.88 -7.30
N ARG A 220 13.70 -4.82 -7.80
CA ARG A 220 14.89 -5.18 -7.01
C ARG A 220 15.06 -4.29 -5.77
N LEU A 221 14.75 -2.99 -5.86
CA LEU A 221 14.72 -2.12 -4.67
C LEU A 221 13.61 -2.50 -3.68
N SER A 222 12.43 -2.89 -4.17
CA SER A 222 11.34 -3.38 -3.31
C SER A 222 11.75 -4.66 -2.57
N ILE A 223 12.43 -5.57 -3.24
CA ILE A 223 12.97 -6.78 -2.64
C ILE A 223 14.06 -6.44 -1.61
N ALA A 224 14.97 -5.48 -1.90
CA ALA A 224 15.96 -5.00 -0.94
C ALA A 224 15.31 -4.45 0.34
N ARG A 225 14.22 -3.67 0.21
CA ARG A 225 13.40 -3.21 1.35
C ARG A 225 12.85 -4.36 2.18
N ALA A 226 12.33 -5.40 1.52
CA ALA A 226 11.81 -6.57 2.21
C ALA A 226 12.93 -7.36 2.93
N MET A 227 14.12 -7.45 2.33
CA MET A 227 15.29 -8.11 2.92
C MET A 227 15.80 -7.40 4.17
N ILE A 228 15.95 -6.08 4.11
CA ILE A 228 16.50 -5.28 5.22
C ILE A 228 15.55 -5.27 6.43
N LYS A 229 14.25 -5.45 6.20
CA LYS A 229 13.25 -5.54 7.26
C LYS A 229 13.36 -6.82 8.08
N LYS A 230 13.89 -7.91 7.50
CA LYS A 230 14.10 -9.22 8.16
C LYS A 230 12.83 -9.81 8.76
N SER A 231 11.66 -9.54 8.17
CA SER A 231 10.38 -10.04 8.67
C SER A 231 10.27 -11.57 8.48
N PRO A 232 9.70 -12.30 9.44
CA PRO A 232 9.50 -13.75 9.34
C PRO A 232 8.36 -14.16 8.40
N ILE A 233 7.43 -13.24 8.08
CA ILE A 233 6.31 -13.46 7.16
C ILE A 233 6.52 -12.61 5.91
N ILE A 234 6.46 -13.24 4.75
CA ILE A 234 6.63 -12.60 3.44
C ILE A 234 5.34 -12.76 2.63
N LEU A 235 4.83 -11.64 2.14
CA LEU A 235 3.70 -11.59 1.24
C LEU A 235 4.19 -11.12 -0.13
N LEU A 236 3.94 -11.91 -1.17
CA LEU A 236 4.36 -11.61 -2.54
C LEU A 236 3.16 -11.51 -3.46
N ASP A 237 2.96 -10.34 -4.06
CA ASP A 237 2.08 -10.19 -5.21
C ASP A 237 2.97 -10.20 -6.45
N GLU A 238 3.08 -11.36 -7.10
CA GLU A 238 4.04 -11.62 -8.16
C GLU A 238 3.66 -10.89 -9.45
N ALA A 239 4.42 -9.87 -9.79
CA ALA A 239 4.35 -9.20 -11.07
C ALA A 239 5.72 -9.13 -11.73
N THR A 240 5.94 -10.05 -12.61
CA THR A 240 7.12 -10.08 -13.47
C THR A 240 6.75 -10.03 -14.95
N SER A 241 5.51 -9.62 -15.28
CA SER A 241 5.07 -9.40 -16.65
C SER A 241 5.82 -8.21 -17.26
N SER A 242 6.52 -8.41 -18.36
CA SER A 242 7.20 -7.39 -19.18
C SER A 242 8.69 -7.12 -18.87
N LEU A 243 9.38 -8.07 -18.23
CA LEU A 243 10.82 -8.00 -18.00
C LEU A 243 11.57 -8.87 -19.02
N ASP A 244 12.80 -8.48 -19.34
CA ASP A 244 13.71 -9.35 -20.10
C ASP A 244 14.11 -10.58 -19.26
N ALA A 245 14.49 -11.67 -19.93
CA ALA A 245 14.77 -12.95 -19.30
C ALA A 245 15.92 -12.91 -18.27
N GLU A 246 16.94 -12.05 -18.49
CA GLU A 246 18.06 -11.90 -17.56
C GLU A 246 17.61 -11.22 -16.26
N THR A 247 16.92 -10.08 -16.38
CA THR A 247 16.36 -9.35 -15.23
C THR A 247 15.39 -10.20 -14.45
N GLU A 248 14.57 -10.99 -15.14
CA GLU A 248 13.64 -11.91 -14.53
C GLU A 248 14.33 -12.99 -13.71
N SER A 249 15.38 -13.61 -14.25
CA SER A 249 16.17 -14.63 -13.54
C SER A 249 16.76 -14.07 -12.25
N LYS A 250 17.31 -12.85 -12.28
CA LYS A 250 17.86 -12.17 -11.10
C LYS A 250 16.80 -11.90 -10.05
N ILE A 251 15.61 -11.44 -10.45
CA ILE A 251 14.50 -11.21 -9.53
C ILE A 251 14.03 -12.51 -8.89
N GLN A 252 13.93 -13.59 -9.67
CA GLN A 252 13.53 -14.89 -9.14
C GLN A 252 14.55 -15.44 -8.13
N GLU A 253 15.85 -15.25 -8.38
CA GLU A 253 16.90 -15.62 -7.44
C GLU A 253 16.84 -14.76 -6.17
N ALA A 254 16.65 -13.46 -6.29
CA ALA A 254 16.45 -12.57 -5.16
C ALA A 254 15.22 -12.96 -4.30
N LEU A 255 14.11 -13.35 -4.94
CA LEU A 255 12.93 -13.85 -4.25
C LEU A 255 13.20 -15.19 -3.53
N ASN A 256 14.00 -16.08 -4.10
CA ASN A 256 14.41 -17.31 -3.43
C ASN A 256 15.17 -17.00 -2.13
N PHE A 257 16.14 -16.08 -2.15
CA PHE A 257 16.84 -15.64 -0.94
C PHE A 257 15.90 -14.98 0.08
N LEU A 258 14.94 -14.17 -0.40
CA LEU A 258 13.99 -13.51 0.48
C LEU A 258 13.06 -14.49 1.20
N THR A 259 12.65 -15.57 0.54
CA THR A 259 11.63 -16.50 1.05
C THR A 259 12.20 -17.67 1.82
N GLU A 260 13.53 -17.87 1.79
CA GLU A 260 14.20 -19.00 2.44
C GLU A 260 13.92 -19.02 3.95
N ASN A 261 13.40 -20.16 4.45
CA ASN A 261 13.04 -20.39 5.85
C ASN A 261 12.04 -19.37 6.45
N ARG A 262 11.21 -18.76 5.62
CA ARG A 262 10.17 -17.80 6.05
C ARG A 262 8.77 -18.26 5.64
N THR A 263 7.79 -17.92 6.44
CA THR A 263 6.40 -18.13 6.05
C THR A 263 6.08 -17.24 4.85
N THR A 264 5.77 -17.85 3.72
CA THR A 264 5.55 -17.10 2.48
C THR A 264 4.18 -17.39 1.91
N LEU A 265 3.40 -16.32 1.68
CA LEU A 265 2.19 -16.38 0.86
C LEU A 265 2.44 -15.63 -0.44
N VAL A 266 2.30 -16.32 -1.57
CA VAL A 266 2.56 -15.75 -2.89
C VAL A 266 1.35 -15.88 -3.82
N ILE A 267 1.01 -14.80 -4.51
CA ILE A 267 0.08 -14.86 -5.65
C ILE A 267 0.90 -15.29 -6.85
N ALA A 268 0.80 -16.56 -7.21
CA ALA A 268 1.64 -17.15 -8.25
C ALA A 268 1.01 -17.00 -9.63
N HIS A 269 1.74 -16.32 -10.52
CA HIS A 269 1.44 -16.19 -11.94
C HIS A 269 2.40 -17.00 -12.82
N ARG A 270 3.45 -17.60 -12.23
CA ARG A 270 4.48 -18.39 -12.91
C ARG A 270 4.47 -19.83 -12.46
N LEU A 271 4.70 -20.69 -13.41
CA LEU A 271 4.77 -22.13 -13.15
C LEU A 271 5.90 -22.49 -12.20
N SER A 272 7.06 -21.85 -12.32
CA SER A 272 8.22 -22.07 -11.46
C SER A 272 7.92 -21.82 -9.97
N THR A 273 7.15 -20.78 -9.65
CA THR A 273 6.72 -20.47 -8.28
C THR A 273 5.70 -21.47 -7.76
N ILE A 274 4.74 -21.86 -8.61
CA ILE A 274 3.72 -22.85 -8.26
C ILE A 274 4.36 -24.20 -7.91
N LEU A 275 5.31 -24.64 -8.72
CA LEU A 275 6.00 -25.93 -8.53
C LEU A 275 6.88 -25.99 -7.27
N LYS A 276 7.37 -24.84 -6.80
CA LYS A 276 8.16 -24.73 -5.57
C LYS A 276 7.33 -24.66 -4.29
N SER A 277 6.02 -24.42 -4.42
CA SER A 277 5.16 -24.22 -3.26
C SER A 277 4.84 -25.52 -2.56
N ASP A 278 4.92 -25.50 -1.23
CA ASP A 278 4.54 -26.62 -0.37
C ASP A 278 3.03 -26.88 -0.41
N LYS A 279 2.23 -25.81 -0.52
CA LYS A 279 0.78 -25.86 -0.60
C LYS A 279 0.24 -24.84 -1.61
N ILE A 280 -0.83 -25.19 -2.29
CA ILE A 280 -1.48 -24.35 -3.29
C ILE A 280 -2.96 -24.26 -2.96
N TYR A 281 -3.49 -23.05 -2.96
CA TYR A 281 -4.94 -22.79 -2.91
C TYR A 281 -5.43 -22.26 -4.24
N VAL A 282 -6.49 -22.87 -4.74
CA VAL A 282 -7.17 -22.45 -5.98
C VAL A 282 -8.35 -21.56 -5.62
N ILE A 283 -8.26 -20.29 -5.97
CA ILE A 283 -9.29 -19.29 -5.68
C ILE A 283 -10.11 -19.01 -6.94
N ASN A 284 -11.42 -19.09 -6.81
CA ASN A 284 -12.35 -18.77 -7.89
C ASN A 284 -13.57 -18.03 -7.34
N ASN A 285 -13.86 -16.84 -7.87
CA ASN A 285 -14.99 -15.99 -7.47
C ASN A 285 -15.14 -15.82 -5.94
N GLY A 286 -14.02 -15.60 -5.25
CA GLY A 286 -13.99 -15.39 -3.80
C GLY A 286 -14.12 -16.65 -2.94
N LEU A 287 -14.09 -17.83 -3.54
CA LEU A 287 -14.15 -19.12 -2.86
C LEU A 287 -12.85 -19.90 -3.03
N VAL A 288 -12.51 -20.71 -2.03
CA VAL A 288 -11.47 -21.74 -2.13
C VAL A 288 -12.11 -22.95 -2.80
N VAL A 289 -11.70 -23.27 -4.04
CA VAL A 289 -12.27 -24.36 -4.84
C VAL A 289 -11.34 -25.57 -4.95
N GLY A 290 -10.16 -25.48 -4.37
CA GLY A 290 -9.20 -26.59 -4.30
C GLY A 290 -8.01 -26.23 -3.44
N GLU A 291 -7.44 -27.21 -2.75
CA GLU A 291 -6.22 -27.10 -1.97
C GLU A 291 -5.41 -28.39 -2.07
N GLY A 292 -4.10 -28.28 -1.98
CA GLY A 292 -3.18 -29.42 -2.02
C GLY A 292 -1.83 -29.05 -2.62
N ASN A 293 -1.01 -30.04 -2.92
CA ASN A 293 0.21 -29.84 -3.68
C ASN A 293 -0.05 -29.89 -5.19
N HIS A 294 0.96 -29.57 -5.99
CA HIS A 294 0.83 -29.53 -7.46
C HIS A 294 0.32 -30.86 -8.05
N LYS A 295 0.84 -32.00 -7.61
CA LYS A 295 0.48 -33.32 -8.16
C LYS A 295 -0.98 -33.64 -7.84
N GLU A 296 -1.40 -33.47 -6.60
CA GLU A 296 -2.78 -33.70 -6.17
C GLU A 296 -3.78 -32.84 -6.94
N LEU A 297 -3.45 -31.57 -7.16
CA LEU A 297 -4.33 -30.63 -7.84
C LEU A 297 -4.44 -30.88 -9.36
N VAL A 298 -3.38 -31.33 -10.00
CA VAL A 298 -3.42 -31.72 -11.42
C VAL A 298 -4.35 -32.91 -11.64
N GLU A 299 -4.38 -33.85 -10.69
CA GLU A 299 -5.22 -35.05 -10.78
C GLU A 299 -6.68 -34.74 -10.39
N ASN A 300 -6.89 -33.96 -9.32
CA ASN A 300 -8.20 -33.84 -8.68
C ASN A 300 -8.95 -32.53 -8.98
N SER A 301 -8.28 -31.49 -9.53
CA SER A 301 -8.91 -30.19 -9.79
C SER A 301 -8.92 -29.83 -11.26
N LYS A 302 -10.08 -29.93 -11.91
CA LYS A 302 -10.26 -29.52 -13.31
C LYS A 302 -9.95 -28.03 -13.52
N ILE A 303 -10.27 -27.17 -12.52
CA ILE A 303 -10.02 -25.73 -12.56
C ILE A 303 -8.51 -25.46 -12.52
N TYR A 304 -7.79 -26.14 -11.62
CA TYR A 304 -6.33 -26.00 -11.52
C TYR A 304 -5.64 -26.54 -12.78
N LYS A 305 -6.05 -27.69 -13.29
CA LYS A 305 -5.50 -28.28 -14.52
C LYS A 305 -5.63 -27.33 -15.71
N ASN A 306 -6.81 -26.73 -15.90
CA ASN A 306 -7.03 -25.72 -16.94
C ASN A 306 -6.17 -24.46 -16.76
N PHE A 307 -5.95 -24.03 -15.49
CA PHE A 307 -5.06 -22.91 -15.18
C PHE A 307 -3.61 -23.26 -15.50
N TYR A 308 -3.15 -24.43 -15.08
CA TYR A 308 -1.81 -24.95 -15.31
C TYR A 308 -1.49 -25.09 -16.81
N GLU A 309 -2.39 -25.70 -17.61
CA GLU A 309 -2.22 -25.85 -19.06
C GLU A 309 -2.12 -24.50 -19.79
N LYS A 310 -2.80 -23.46 -19.29
CA LYS A 310 -2.68 -22.09 -19.83
C LYS A 310 -1.35 -21.43 -19.47
N GLN A 311 -0.78 -21.73 -18.31
CA GLN A 311 0.54 -21.21 -17.92
C GLN A 311 1.65 -21.86 -18.74
N ILE A 312 1.66 -23.18 -18.93
CA ILE A 312 2.64 -23.89 -19.80
C ILE A 312 2.71 -23.30 -21.21
N LYS A 313 1.58 -22.79 -21.74
CA LYS A 313 1.53 -22.19 -23.09
C LYS A 313 2.06 -20.75 -23.11
N LYS A 314 2.26 -20.12 -21.97
CA LYS A 314 2.77 -18.74 -21.85
C LYS A 314 4.25 -18.66 -21.52
N ASP A 315 4.77 -19.65 -20.77
CA ASP A 315 6.19 -19.86 -20.50
C ASP A 315 6.84 -20.61 -21.67
#